data_2cd8f33312954084631b9307f49b4b16
#
_entry.id   2cd8f33312954084631b9307f49b4b16
#
_cell.length_a   1.000
_cell.length_b   1.000
_cell.length_c   1.000
_cell.angle_alpha   90.00
_cell.angle_beta   90.00
_cell.angle_gamma   90.00
#
_symmetry.space_group_name_H-M   'P 1'
#
loop_
_entity.id
_entity.type
_entity.pdbx_description
1 polymer ?
#
loop_
_entity_poly.entity_id
_entity_poly.type
_entity_poly.pdbx_seq_one_letter_code
_entity_poly.pdbx_strand_id
1 'polypeptide(L)'
;MSSRSVQYTSSPLLASKTPIWRSQFIVAVIAAGFLGLVARAAYVQVIDNAFFKRQGTVRFVRTLDLPANRGRILDRHGNILASSVPVPSIWANPEDIERDPAKLKALAKLLGMSTADLDKKLQDEDKTFVWLKRQVDESVAKDIAALKIKGVYDRKEYKRIYPEGESVAHVVGFTNVENLGQEGVEL
;
A
#
# COMPACT_ATOMS: atom_id res chain seq x y z
N MET A 1 -59.83 25.70 -42.74
CA MET A 1 -59.12 25.12 -41.59
C MET A 1 -58.41 26.22 -40.84
N SER A 2 -58.98 26.68 -39.71
CA SER A 2 -58.49 27.83 -38.95
C SER A 2 -57.43 27.28 -37.95
N SER A 3 -56.17 27.68 -38.11
CA SER A 3 -55.08 27.35 -37.17
C SER A 3 -55.20 28.23 -35.92
N ARG A 4 -55.60 27.64 -34.81
CA ARG A 4 -55.55 28.28 -33.50
C ARG A 4 -54.11 28.41 -33.07
N SER A 5 -53.53 29.63 -33.14
CA SER A 5 -52.27 29.92 -32.47
C SER A 5 -52.46 29.94 -30.95
N VAL A 6 -51.83 29.03 -30.25
CA VAL A 6 -51.84 29.01 -28.78
C VAL A 6 -50.85 30.08 -28.31
N GLN A 7 -51.40 31.16 -27.72
CA GLN A 7 -50.57 32.19 -27.09
C GLN A 7 -50.15 31.74 -25.70
N TYR A 8 -48.89 31.40 -25.54
CA TYR A 8 -48.30 30.96 -24.26
C TYR A 8 -47.94 32.13 -23.29
N THR A 9 -48.32 33.37 -23.65
CA THR A 9 -47.85 34.59 -22.93
C THR A 9 -48.80 35.10 -21.85
N SER A 10 -49.89 34.37 -21.48
CA SER A 10 -50.87 34.86 -20.51
C SER A 10 -50.94 34.02 -19.21
N SER A 11 -49.84 33.48 -18.75
CA SER A 11 -49.78 32.86 -17.41
C SER A 11 -49.84 33.97 -16.34
N PRO A 12 -50.82 34.00 -15.44
CA PRO A 12 -50.91 35.00 -14.37
C PRO A 12 -49.69 35.01 -13.45
N LEU A 13 -48.92 33.89 -13.43
CA LEU A 13 -47.69 33.78 -12.68
C LEU A 13 -46.52 34.59 -13.29
N LEU A 14 -46.57 34.88 -14.61
CA LEU A 14 -45.56 35.72 -15.31
C LEU A 14 -45.91 37.20 -15.27
N ALA A 15 -47.14 37.55 -14.90
CA ALA A 15 -47.59 38.94 -14.81
C ALA A 15 -47.26 39.62 -13.45
N SER A 16 -46.91 38.85 -12.43
CA SER A 16 -46.50 39.39 -11.13
C SER A 16 -45.07 39.95 -11.19
N LYS A 17 -44.94 41.23 -11.47
CA LYS A 17 -43.63 41.92 -11.34
C LYS A 17 -43.24 41.93 -9.86
N THR A 18 -42.36 41.05 -9.49
CA THR A 18 -41.75 41.09 -8.15
C THR A 18 -41.03 42.42 -7.97
N PRO A 19 -41.20 43.10 -6.84
CA PRO A 19 -40.51 44.38 -6.62
C PRO A 19 -39.01 44.16 -6.69
N ILE A 20 -38.34 45.06 -7.42
CA ILE A 20 -36.91 44.97 -7.78
C ILE A 20 -36.02 44.78 -6.54
N TRP A 21 -36.38 45.34 -5.39
CA TRP A 21 -35.60 45.22 -4.19
C TRP A 21 -35.54 43.77 -3.64
N ARG A 22 -36.57 42.94 -3.88
CA ARG A 22 -36.58 41.53 -3.46
C ARG A 22 -35.57 40.70 -4.27
N SER A 23 -35.51 40.91 -5.56
CA SER A 23 -34.53 40.23 -6.40
C SER A 23 -33.11 40.70 -6.07
N GLN A 24 -32.92 42.00 -5.82
CA GLN A 24 -31.63 42.54 -5.38
C GLN A 24 -31.19 41.97 -4.03
N PHE A 25 -32.15 41.84 -3.09
CA PHE A 25 -31.85 41.23 -1.78
C PHE A 25 -31.41 39.75 -1.90
N ILE A 26 -32.10 38.96 -2.74
CA ILE A 26 -31.72 37.57 -2.99
C ILE A 26 -30.32 37.52 -3.62
N VAL A 27 -30.04 38.35 -4.63
CA VAL A 27 -28.74 38.40 -5.26
C VAL A 27 -27.65 38.81 -4.26
N ALA A 28 -27.93 39.79 -3.39
CA ALA A 28 -26.99 40.23 -2.36
C ALA A 28 -26.69 39.12 -1.34
N VAL A 29 -27.69 38.33 -0.91
CA VAL A 29 -27.50 37.18 0.00
C VAL A 29 -26.66 36.09 -0.67
N ILE A 30 -26.94 35.78 -1.94
CA ILE A 30 -26.16 34.81 -2.71
C ILE A 30 -24.72 35.30 -2.86
N ALA A 31 -24.52 36.57 -3.25
CA ALA A 31 -23.18 37.14 -3.39
C ALA A 31 -22.39 37.13 -2.07
N ALA A 32 -23.03 37.46 -0.95
CA ALA A 32 -22.42 37.39 0.37
C ALA A 32 -22.03 35.95 0.74
N GLY A 33 -22.86 34.93 0.41
CA GLY A 33 -22.52 33.52 0.57
C GLY A 33 -21.30 33.13 -0.24
N PHE A 34 -21.24 33.51 -1.52
CA PHE A 34 -20.06 33.24 -2.35
C PHE A 34 -18.79 33.93 -1.85
N LEU A 35 -18.88 35.20 -1.42
CA LEU A 35 -17.76 35.90 -0.80
C LEU A 35 -17.26 35.20 0.45
N GLY A 36 -18.16 34.68 1.31
CA GLY A 36 -17.80 33.86 2.47
C GLY A 36 -17.06 32.57 2.09
N LEU A 37 -17.51 31.89 1.04
CA LEU A 37 -16.85 30.70 0.53
C LEU A 37 -15.46 30.98 -0.03
N VAL A 38 -15.31 32.08 -0.80
CA VAL A 38 -14.01 32.50 -1.34
C VAL A 38 -13.05 32.85 -0.21
N ALA A 39 -13.51 33.65 0.79
CA ALA A 39 -12.71 33.99 1.96
C ALA A 39 -12.28 32.73 2.74
N ARG A 40 -13.18 31.78 2.92
CA ARG A 40 -12.87 30.50 3.58
C ARG A 40 -11.86 29.67 2.77
N ALA A 41 -12.02 29.59 1.45
CA ALA A 41 -11.08 28.91 0.58
C ALA A 41 -9.69 29.54 0.64
N ALA A 42 -9.61 30.88 0.58
CA ALA A 42 -8.35 31.60 0.72
C ALA A 42 -7.70 31.35 2.08
N TYR A 43 -8.47 31.37 3.16
CA TYR A 43 -7.99 31.06 4.50
C TYR A 43 -7.35 29.67 4.57
N VAL A 44 -8.06 28.64 4.10
CA VAL A 44 -7.58 27.24 4.10
C VAL A 44 -6.35 27.04 3.23
N GLN A 45 -6.29 27.71 2.07
CA GLN A 45 -5.19 27.54 1.13
C GLN A 45 -3.92 28.30 1.52
N VAL A 46 -4.06 29.46 2.16
CA VAL A 46 -2.93 30.34 2.48
C VAL A 46 -2.47 30.15 3.93
N ILE A 47 -3.39 30.14 4.89
CA ILE A 47 -3.06 30.15 6.32
C ILE A 47 -2.91 28.73 6.86
N ASP A 48 -3.85 27.84 6.58
CA ASP A 48 -3.86 26.47 7.09
C ASP A 48 -3.20 25.44 6.17
N ASN A 49 -2.55 25.88 5.09
CA ASN A 49 -1.93 25.01 4.10
C ASN A 49 -0.94 24.00 4.73
N ALA A 50 -0.15 24.43 5.70
CA ALA A 50 0.81 23.58 6.40
C ALA A 50 0.12 22.45 7.20
N PHE A 51 -1.01 22.76 7.85
CA PHE A 51 -1.81 21.79 8.60
C PHE A 51 -2.41 20.74 7.67
N PHE A 52 -3.06 21.15 6.59
CA PHE A 52 -3.69 20.21 5.65
C PHE A 52 -2.67 19.39 4.86
N LYS A 53 -1.53 19.96 4.50
CA LYS A 53 -0.41 19.21 3.91
C LYS A 53 0.11 18.16 4.89
N ARG A 54 0.28 18.50 6.16
CA ARG A 54 0.73 17.55 7.19
C ARG A 54 -0.26 16.41 7.41
N GLN A 55 -1.55 16.69 7.43
CA GLN A 55 -2.61 15.67 7.52
C GLN A 55 -2.62 14.76 6.27
N GLY A 56 -2.43 15.33 5.08
CA GLY A 56 -2.30 14.55 3.85
C GLY A 56 -1.05 13.66 3.87
N THR A 57 0.11 14.22 4.26
CA THR A 57 1.37 13.47 4.32
C THR A 57 1.28 12.28 5.28
N VAL A 58 0.69 12.45 6.46
CA VAL A 58 0.52 11.35 7.43
C VAL A 58 -0.34 10.21 6.89
N ARG A 59 -1.28 10.49 6.01
CA ARG A 59 -2.15 9.45 5.41
C ARG A 59 -1.52 8.75 4.21
N PHE A 60 -0.66 9.42 3.43
CA PHE A 60 -0.13 8.90 2.17
C PHE A 60 1.36 8.56 2.22
N VAL A 61 2.15 9.20 3.08
CA VAL A 61 3.57 8.88 3.24
C VAL A 61 3.71 7.75 4.25
N ARG A 62 3.88 6.54 3.74
CA ARG A 62 4.39 5.43 4.54
C ARG A 62 5.91 5.49 4.50
N THR A 63 6.53 5.69 5.65
CA THR A 63 7.98 5.50 5.79
C THR A 63 8.23 4.00 5.62
N LEU A 64 8.79 3.62 4.48
CA LEU A 64 9.30 2.28 4.29
C LEU A 64 10.71 2.29 4.90
N ASP A 65 10.84 1.68 6.06
CA ASP A 65 12.17 1.36 6.58
C ASP A 65 12.79 0.33 5.64
N LEU A 66 13.77 0.78 4.86
CA LEU A 66 14.60 -0.10 4.06
C LEU A 66 15.69 -0.64 4.99
N PRO A 67 15.63 -1.90 5.41
CA PRO A 67 16.66 -2.46 6.27
C PRO A 67 18.00 -2.40 5.51
N ALA A 68 18.98 -1.76 6.13
CA ALA A 68 20.32 -1.74 5.59
C ALA A 68 20.87 -3.18 5.50
N ASN A 69 21.61 -3.46 4.41
CA ASN A 69 22.28 -4.74 4.29
C ASN A 69 23.36 -4.85 5.35
N ARG A 70 23.33 -5.92 6.13
CA ARG A 70 24.30 -6.16 7.19
C ARG A 70 25.69 -6.44 6.59
N GLY A 71 26.75 -5.79 7.10
CA GLY A 71 28.12 -5.95 6.65
C GLY A 71 28.65 -7.39 6.78
N ARG A 72 29.71 -7.70 6.09
CA ARG A 72 30.40 -9.00 6.22
C ARG A 72 31.19 -9.04 7.52
N ILE A 73 31.26 -10.22 8.14
CA ILE A 73 32.20 -10.53 9.23
C ILE A 73 33.31 -11.34 8.63
N LEU A 74 34.54 -10.90 8.83
CA LEU A 74 35.74 -11.52 8.29
C LEU A 74 36.66 -11.95 9.43
N ASP A 75 37.49 -12.98 9.21
CA ASP A 75 38.59 -13.34 10.08
C ASP A 75 39.80 -12.41 9.84
N ARG A 76 40.90 -12.64 10.60
CA ARG A 76 42.15 -11.89 10.46
C ARG A 76 42.83 -12.06 9.09
N HIS A 77 42.47 -13.10 8.34
CA HIS A 77 43.01 -13.44 7.02
C HIS A 77 42.11 -12.97 5.87
N GLY A 78 40.93 -12.40 6.19
CA GLY A 78 39.99 -11.91 5.21
C GLY A 78 38.96 -12.96 4.75
N ASN A 79 38.93 -14.16 5.36
CA ASN A 79 37.93 -15.17 5.05
C ASN A 79 36.57 -14.76 5.59
N ILE A 80 35.51 -15.07 4.85
CA ILE A 80 34.14 -14.65 5.19
C ILE A 80 33.58 -15.62 6.25
N LEU A 81 33.36 -15.11 7.47
CA LEU A 81 32.68 -15.84 8.55
C LEU A 81 31.16 -15.67 8.50
N ALA A 82 30.68 -14.48 8.09
CA ALA A 82 29.26 -14.22 7.87
C ALA A 82 29.07 -13.22 6.73
N SER A 83 28.05 -13.47 5.89
CA SER A 83 27.67 -12.60 4.77
C SER A 83 26.18 -12.62 4.55
N SER A 84 25.61 -11.48 4.10
CA SER A 84 24.20 -11.39 3.72
C SER A 84 24.08 -11.58 2.21
N VAL A 85 23.23 -12.51 1.81
CA VAL A 85 22.89 -12.74 0.40
C VAL A 85 21.43 -12.34 0.13
N PRO A 86 21.16 -11.73 -1.02
CA PRO A 86 19.79 -11.40 -1.40
C PRO A 86 19.03 -12.69 -1.72
N VAL A 87 17.83 -12.80 -1.17
CA VAL A 87 16.90 -13.91 -1.41
C VAL A 87 15.49 -13.38 -1.61
N PRO A 88 14.67 -14.00 -2.45
CA PRO A 88 13.28 -13.62 -2.59
C PRO A 88 12.44 -14.11 -1.41
N SER A 89 11.42 -13.35 -1.06
CA SER A 89 10.37 -13.71 -0.10
C SER A 89 9.02 -13.49 -0.76
N ILE A 90 8.13 -14.46 -0.64
CA ILE A 90 6.83 -14.44 -1.32
C ILE A 90 5.77 -13.93 -0.37
N TRP A 91 5.01 -12.94 -0.83
CA TRP A 91 3.88 -12.36 -0.13
C TRP A 91 2.65 -12.28 -1.03
N ALA A 92 1.49 -12.16 -0.44
CA ALA A 92 0.24 -12.01 -1.16
C ALA A 92 -0.59 -10.85 -0.61
N ASN A 93 -1.41 -10.27 -1.50
CA ASN A 93 -2.52 -9.42 -1.13
C ASN A 93 -3.81 -10.26 -1.14
N PRO A 94 -4.41 -10.61 0.02
CA PRO A 94 -5.60 -11.44 0.06
C PRO A 94 -6.82 -10.84 -0.64
N GLU A 95 -6.93 -9.49 -0.68
CA GLU A 95 -8.01 -8.77 -1.36
C GLU A 95 -7.97 -8.98 -2.88
N ASP A 96 -6.75 -9.01 -3.47
CA ASP A 96 -6.55 -9.05 -4.93
C ASP A 96 -6.28 -10.44 -5.48
N ILE A 97 -6.13 -11.46 -4.62
CA ILE A 97 -5.63 -12.77 -5.03
C ILE A 97 -6.63 -13.51 -5.93
N GLU A 98 -6.10 -14.04 -7.04
CA GLU A 98 -6.84 -14.93 -7.93
C GLU A 98 -7.07 -16.29 -7.25
N ARG A 99 -8.33 -16.62 -6.93
CA ARG A 99 -8.73 -17.86 -6.21
C ARG A 99 -8.97 -19.03 -7.17
N ASP A 100 -8.02 -19.29 -8.07
CA ASP A 100 -8.02 -20.51 -8.89
C ASP A 100 -7.49 -21.71 -8.08
N PRO A 101 -8.31 -22.74 -7.81
CA PRO A 101 -7.89 -23.89 -6.98
C PRO A 101 -6.67 -24.62 -7.56
N ALA A 102 -6.53 -24.70 -8.89
CA ALA A 102 -5.40 -25.36 -9.53
C ALA A 102 -4.10 -24.59 -9.28
N LYS A 103 -4.13 -23.27 -9.46
CA LYS A 103 -2.98 -22.39 -9.23
C LYS A 103 -2.60 -22.35 -7.75
N LEU A 104 -3.58 -22.23 -6.83
CA LEU A 104 -3.34 -22.21 -5.40
C LEU A 104 -2.74 -23.55 -4.91
N LYS A 105 -3.18 -24.67 -5.45
CA LYS A 105 -2.58 -25.98 -5.15
C LYS A 105 -1.14 -26.08 -5.64
N ALA A 106 -0.83 -25.55 -6.83
CA ALA A 106 0.53 -25.50 -7.35
C ALA A 106 1.41 -24.57 -6.49
N LEU A 107 0.90 -23.41 -6.09
CA LEU A 107 1.59 -22.47 -5.21
C LEU A 107 1.90 -23.10 -3.85
N ALA A 108 0.93 -23.74 -3.22
CA ALA A 108 1.11 -24.45 -1.95
C ALA A 108 2.21 -25.52 -2.03
N LYS A 109 2.22 -26.29 -3.13
CA LYS A 109 3.25 -27.31 -3.40
C LYS A 109 4.65 -26.70 -3.51
N LEU A 110 4.80 -25.60 -4.28
CA LEU A 110 6.09 -24.90 -4.45
C LEU A 110 6.58 -24.28 -3.13
N LEU A 111 5.68 -23.75 -2.32
CA LEU A 111 6.00 -23.20 -1.01
C LEU A 111 6.25 -24.28 0.05
N GLY A 112 5.94 -25.55 -0.23
CA GLY A 112 6.08 -26.66 0.70
C GLY A 112 5.12 -26.57 1.89
N MET A 113 3.90 -26.08 1.69
CA MET A 113 2.84 -25.96 2.70
C MET A 113 1.56 -26.66 2.23
N SER A 114 0.66 -26.94 3.16
CA SER A 114 -0.66 -27.49 2.79
C SER A 114 -1.54 -26.42 2.16
N THR A 115 -2.50 -26.83 1.32
CA THR A 115 -3.51 -25.90 0.77
C THR A 115 -4.36 -25.28 1.87
N ALA A 116 -4.65 -26.03 2.94
CA ALA A 116 -5.40 -25.53 4.09
C ALA A 116 -4.65 -24.41 4.85
N ASP A 117 -3.32 -24.54 5.00
CA ASP A 117 -2.50 -23.50 5.62
C ASP A 117 -2.42 -22.25 4.75
N LEU A 118 -2.34 -22.44 3.42
CA LEU A 118 -2.37 -21.34 2.48
C LEU A 118 -3.71 -20.59 2.54
N ASP A 119 -4.83 -21.33 2.51
CA ASP A 119 -6.18 -20.75 2.59
C ASP A 119 -6.38 -19.99 3.91
N LYS A 120 -5.90 -20.57 5.03
CA LYS A 120 -5.95 -19.90 6.34
C LYS A 120 -5.20 -18.57 6.36
N LYS A 121 -4.05 -18.50 5.69
CA LYS A 121 -3.27 -17.24 5.55
C LYS A 121 -3.99 -16.21 4.69
N LEU A 122 -4.77 -16.64 3.70
CA LEU A 122 -5.48 -15.81 2.74
C LEU A 122 -6.94 -15.52 3.16
N GLN A 123 -7.38 -16.03 4.31
CA GLN A 123 -8.77 -15.91 4.78
C GLN A 123 -9.13 -14.49 5.20
N ASP A 124 -8.17 -13.72 5.69
CA ASP A 124 -8.37 -12.35 6.18
C ASP A 124 -8.23 -11.35 5.01
N GLU A 125 -9.36 -11.08 4.36
CA GLU A 125 -9.44 -10.17 3.20
C GLU A 125 -9.19 -8.70 3.55
N ASP A 126 -9.29 -8.32 4.82
CA ASP A 126 -9.00 -6.96 5.28
C ASP A 126 -7.48 -6.66 5.27
N LYS A 127 -6.66 -7.69 5.16
CA LYS A 127 -5.20 -7.54 5.07
C LYS A 127 -4.77 -7.35 3.62
N THR A 128 -4.08 -6.25 3.39
CA THR A 128 -3.45 -5.95 2.08
C THR A 128 -2.08 -6.61 1.89
N PHE A 129 -1.54 -7.23 2.95
CA PHE A 129 -0.20 -7.83 2.93
C PHE A 129 -0.11 -9.02 3.88
N VAL A 130 0.24 -10.20 3.35
CA VAL A 130 0.47 -11.42 4.13
C VAL A 130 1.70 -12.16 3.60
N TRP A 131 2.66 -12.46 4.49
CA TRP A 131 3.78 -13.32 4.13
C TRP A 131 3.32 -14.76 3.92
N LEU A 132 3.52 -15.28 2.71
CA LEU A 132 3.30 -16.69 2.42
C LEU A 132 4.51 -17.50 2.89
N LYS A 133 5.71 -17.18 2.38
CA LYS A 133 6.97 -17.78 2.81
C LYS A 133 8.12 -16.80 2.60
N ARG A 134 8.96 -16.67 3.61
CA ARG A 134 10.13 -15.81 3.57
C ARG A 134 11.38 -16.59 3.18
N GLN A 135 12.34 -15.90 2.59
CA GLN A 135 13.67 -16.44 2.28
C GLN A 135 13.63 -17.75 1.47
N VAL A 136 12.86 -17.77 0.38
CA VAL A 136 12.77 -18.91 -0.53
C VAL A 136 13.95 -18.94 -1.50
N ASP A 137 14.21 -20.12 -2.07
CA ASP A 137 15.24 -20.25 -3.10
C ASP A 137 14.82 -19.52 -4.39
N GLU A 138 15.80 -19.00 -5.11
CA GLU A 138 15.57 -18.22 -6.33
C GLU A 138 14.85 -19.03 -7.42
N SER A 139 15.13 -20.36 -7.50
CA SER A 139 14.42 -21.27 -8.41
C SER A 139 12.94 -21.35 -8.10
N VAL A 140 12.58 -21.52 -6.81
CA VAL A 140 11.18 -21.58 -6.36
C VAL A 140 10.46 -20.27 -6.64
N ALA A 141 11.12 -19.12 -6.43
CA ALA A 141 10.52 -17.83 -6.73
C ALA A 141 10.25 -17.66 -8.23
N LYS A 142 11.17 -18.12 -9.11
CA LYS A 142 10.98 -18.12 -10.57
C LYS A 142 9.80 -19.00 -10.99
N ASP A 143 9.67 -20.19 -10.39
CA ASP A 143 8.57 -21.11 -10.67
C ASP A 143 7.22 -20.50 -10.23
N ILE A 144 7.19 -19.82 -9.07
CA ILE A 144 5.99 -19.11 -8.60
C ILE A 144 5.64 -17.95 -9.52
N ALA A 145 6.63 -17.16 -9.96
CA ALA A 145 6.41 -16.07 -10.91
C ALA A 145 5.86 -16.59 -12.26
N ALA A 146 6.28 -17.78 -12.69
CA ALA A 146 5.78 -18.42 -13.91
C ALA A 146 4.29 -18.80 -13.84
N LEU A 147 3.74 -19.05 -12.64
CA LEU A 147 2.31 -19.31 -12.43
C LEU A 147 1.43 -18.08 -12.70
N LYS A 148 2.00 -16.86 -12.70
CA LYS A 148 1.31 -15.58 -12.96
C LYS A 148 0.01 -15.44 -12.18
N ILE A 149 0.05 -15.74 -10.89
CA ILE A 149 -1.10 -15.61 -9.99
C ILE A 149 -1.27 -14.13 -9.61
N LYS A 150 -2.41 -13.53 -9.95
CA LYS A 150 -2.71 -12.16 -9.52
C LYS A 150 -2.75 -12.10 -7.99
N GLY A 151 -2.20 -11.05 -7.40
CA GLY A 151 -2.17 -10.86 -5.94
C GLY A 151 -1.04 -11.59 -5.22
N VAL A 152 -0.16 -12.31 -5.93
CA VAL A 152 1.07 -12.91 -5.38
C VAL A 152 2.27 -12.19 -5.96
N TYR A 153 3.18 -11.77 -5.08
CA TYR A 153 4.36 -10.98 -5.42
C TYR A 153 5.59 -11.50 -4.70
N ASP A 154 6.75 -11.19 -5.24
CA ASP A 154 8.03 -11.38 -4.56
C ASP A 154 8.57 -10.07 -4.01
N ARG A 155 9.33 -10.15 -2.93
CA ARG A 155 10.08 -9.04 -2.34
C ARG A 155 11.48 -9.51 -2.02
N LYS A 156 12.47 -8.73 -2.40
CA LYS A 156 13.87 -8.99 -2.08
C LYS A 156 14.11 -8.76 -0.59
N GLU A 157 14.59 -9.80 0.10
CA GLU A 157 15.09 -9.76 1.46
C GLU A 157 16.55 -10.20 1.49
N TYR A 158 17.17 -10.18 2.67
CA TYR A 158 18.52 -10.66 2.87
C TYR A 158 18.52 -11.82 3.84
N LYS A 159 19.24 -12.89 3.49
CA LYS A 159 19.48 -14.03 4.34
C LYS A 159 20.94 -14.03 4.78
N ARG A 160 21.16 -14.19 6.08
CA ARG A 160 22.50 -14.35 6.63
C ARG A 160 23.01 -15.75 6.40
N ILE A 161 24.21 -15.89 5.86
CA ILE A 161 24.89 -17.18 5.65
C ILE A 161 26.21 -17.19 6.42
N TYR A 162 26.56 -18.36 6.91
CA TYR A 162 27.76 -18.63 7.71
C TYR A 162 28.53 -19.76 7.04
N PRO A 163 29.52 -19.45 6.16
CA PRO A 163 30.22 -20.47 5.37
C PRO A 163 30.96 -21.50 6.22
N GLU A 164 31.51 -21.08 7.36
CA GLU A 164 32.25 -21.95 8.29
C GLU A 164 31.33 -22.75 9.24
N GLY A 165 29.99 -22.53 9.16
CA GLY A 165 29.00 -23.29 9.89
C GLY A 165 29.24 -23.31 11.40
N GLU A 166 29.18 -24.52 11.96
CA GLU A 166 29.22 -24.76 13.43
C GLU A 166 30.58 -24.41 14.07
N SER A 167 31.68 -24.42 13.29
CA SER A 167 33.02 -24.19 13.81
C SER A 167 33.21 -22.81 14.42
N VAL A 168 32.49 -21.81 13.95
CA VAL A 168 32.59 -20.44 14.42
C VAL A 168 31.31 -19.92 15.10
N ALA A 169 30.30 -20.78 15.24
CA ALA A 169 28.96 -20.39 15.70
C ALA A 169 28.98 -19.67 17.06
N HIS A 170 29.77 -20.15 18.03
CA HIS A 170 29.83 -19.53 19.36
C HIS A 170 30.50 -18.14 19.37
N VAL A 171 31.35 -17.84 18.40
CA VAL A 171 32.01 -16.55 18.31
C VAL A 171 31.20 -15.58 17.47
N VAL A 172 30.77 -16.02 16.28
CA VAL A 172 30.03 -15.19 15.34
C VAL A 172 28.58 -14.99 15.80
N GLY A 173 27.96 -16.03 16.33
CA GLY A 173 26.53 -16.02 16.68
C GLY A 173 25.64 -16.20 15.45
N PHE A 174 24.40 -15.80 15.57
CA PHE A 174 23.40 -15.89 14.51
C PHE A 174 22.40 -14.72 14.52
N THR A 175 21.67 -14.57 13.41
CA THR A 175 20.60 -13.59 13.28
C THR A 175 19.25 -14.26 13.16
N ASN A 176 18.18 -13.58 13.56
CA ASN A 176 16.81 -14.01 13.28
C ASN A 176 16.39 -13.70 11.84
N VAL A 177 15.13 -14.03 11.47
CA VAL A 177 14.57 -13.78 10.13
C VAL A 177 14.47 -12.28 9.80
N GLU A 178 14.35 -11.42 10.81
CA GLU A 178 14.38 -9.96 10.68
C GLU A 178 15.81 -9.41 10.53
N ASN A 179 16.83 -10.26 10.43
CA ASN A 179 18.24 -9.89 10.33
C ASN A 179 18.79 -9.16 11.59
N LEU A 180 18.15 -9.39 12.75
CA LEU A 180 18.61 -8.92 14.04
C LEU A 180 19.53 -9.95 14.68
N GLY A 181 20.70 -9.52 15.17
CA GLY A 181 21.64 -10.36 15.89
C GLY A 181 21.04 -10.91 17.18
N GLN A 182 21.33 -12.17 17.50
CA GLN A 182 20.83 -12.85 18.67
C GLN A 182 21.95 -13.19 19.65
N GLU A 183 23.14 -13.50 19.14
CA GLU A 183 24.32 -13.89 19.91
C GLU A 183 25.63 -13.46 19.23
N GLY A 184 26.73 -13.50 19.98
CA GLY A 184 28.10 -13.32 19.50
C GLY A 184 28.38 -11.96 18.89
N VAL A 185 29.22 -11.93 17.86
CA VAL A 185 29.58 -10.71 17.13
C VAL A 185 28.39 -10.15 16.32
N GLU A 186 27.38 -10.99 16.02
CA GLU A 186 26.16 -10.57 15.33
C GLU A 186 25.22 -9.71 16.20
N LEU A 187 25.32 -9.80 17.54
CA LEU A 187 24.51 -9.02 18.48
C LEU A 187 24.87 -7.54 18.45
#